data_b191c8b1675b2bc0a2e30fb9d1393133
#
_entry.id   b191c8b1675b2bc0a2e30fb9d1393133
#
_cell.length_a   1.000
_cell.length_b   1.000
_cell.length_c   1.000
_cell.angle_alpha   90.00
_cell.angle_beta   90.00
_cell.angle_gamma   90.00
#
_symmetry.space_group_name_H-M   'P 1'
#
loop_
_entity.id
_entity.type
_entity.pdbx_description
1 polymer ?
#
loop_
_entity_poly.entity_id
_entity_poly.type
_entity_poly.pdbx_seq_one_letter_code
_entity_poly.pdbx_strand_id
1 'polypeptide(L)'
;MLDVRHLSKNYDTAHGSLPVLDDISFALAPGDGMAVMGPSGSGKSTLLNILGTLDTPSSGVVSLDGRDPFSLAEPELAAFRNRQIGFVFQDHALLPQCTVLENVLAPTLVARDGDHTARAHELLGQVGLSHRLTHRPSELSGGEKQRVAIARALIRAPRLLLCDEPTGNLDHRSAGAVATLLLDLHRERQTMLVVVTHSPELAARLSRRFHLEDGRLVERTA
;
A
#
# COMPACT_ATOMS: atom_id res chain seq x y z
N MET A 1 -9.97 -11.14 -4.74
CA MET A 1 -9.18 -11.98 -3.82
C MET A 1 -7.71 -11.87 -4.21
N LEU A 2 -6.83 -11.59 -3.26
CA LEU A 2 -5.37 -11.72 -3.43
C LEU A 2 -4.99 -13.15 -3.02
N ASP A 3 -4.24 -13.84 -3.86
CA ASP A 3 -3.77 -15.21 -3.61
C ASP A 3 -2.27 -15.28 -3.92
N VAL A 4 -1.49 -15.64 -2.91
CA VAL A 4 -0.02 -15.74 -2.95
C VAL A 4 0.35 -17.17 -2.61
N ARG A 5 1.10 -17.83 -3.50
CA ARG A 5 1.49 -19.25 -3.35
C ARG A 5 2.97 -19.44 -3.59
N HIS A 6 3.64 -20.02 -2.60
CA HIS A 6 5.05 -20.40 -2.67
C HIS A 6 5.98 -19.30 -3.15
N LEU A 7 5.66 -18.03 -2.77
CA LEU A 7 6.40 -16.86 -3.18
C LEU A 7 7.80 -16.87 -2.55
N SER A 8 8.81 -16.81 -3.40
CA SER A 8 10.21 -16.63 -2.97
C SER A 8 10.89 -15.51 -3.75
N LYS A 9 11.84 -14.86 -3.11
CA LYS A 9 12.65 -13.79 -3.72
C LYS A 9 14.10 -13.93 -3.31
N ASN A 10 14.96 -14.02 -4.30
CA ASN A 10 16.40 -13.95 -4.16
C ASN A 10 16.93 -12.75 -4.98
N TYR A 11 17.96 -12.08 -4.47
CA TYR A 11 18.69 -11.08 -5.22
C TYR A 11 20.08 -11.60 -5.54
N ASP A 12 20.50 -11.41 -6.79
CA ASP A 12 21.86 -11.71 -7.18
C ASP A 12 22.80 -10.59 -6.72
N THR A 13 23.82 -10.96 -5.99
CA THR A 13 24.85 -10.04 -5.49
C THR A 13 26.24 -10.44 -5.99
N ALA A 14 27.22 -9.56 -5.87
CA ALA A 14 28.61 -9.88 -6.21
C ALA A 14 29.17 -11.07 -5.40
N HIS A 15 28.54 -11.41 -4.28
CA HIS A 15 28.97 -12.48 -3.36
C HIS A 15 28.07 -13.74 -3.42
N GLY A 16 27.16 -13.80 -4.38
CA GLY A 16 26.21 -14.93 -4.54
C GLY A 16 24.75 -14.50 -4.41
N SER A 17 23.85 -15.49 -4.40
CA SER A 17 22.42 -15.27 -4.25
C SER A 17 22.05 -14.98 -2.79
N LEU A 18 21.35 -13.90 -2.54
CA LEU A 18 20.83 -13.51 -1.23
C LEU A 18 19.32 -13.82 -1.16
N PRO A 19 18.91 -14.86 -0.42
CA PRO A 19 17.51 -15.13 -0.20
C PRO A 19 16.90 -14.08 0.73
N VAL A 20 15.75 -13.51 0.35
CA VAL A 20 15.05 -12.49 1.12
C VAL A 20 13.63 -12.93 1.50
N LEU A 21 12.95 -13.67 0.62
CA LEU A 21 11.66 -14.28 0.91
C LEU A 21 11.73 -15.77 0.58
N ASP A 22 11.17 -16.61 1.44
CA ASP A 22 11.21 -18.06 1.34
C ASP A 22 9.81 -18.69 1.56
N ASP A 23 9.24 -19.23 0.50
CA ASP A 23 8.01 -20.03 0.48
C ASP A 23 6.79 -19.35 1.17
N ILE A 24 6.55 -18.10 0.87
CA ILE A 24 5.42 -17.33 1.45
C ILE A 24 4.12 -17.71 0.76
N SER A 25 3.10 -18.08 1.54
CA SER A 25 1.76 -18.39 1.03
C SER A 25 0.68 -17.81 1.95
N PHE A 26 -0.26 -17.07 1.38
CA PHE A 26 -1.45 -16.55 2.06
C PHE A 26 -2.51 -16.10 1.05
N ALA A 27 -3.74 -15.92 1.51
CA ALA A 27 -4.82 -15.34 0.71
C ALA A 27 -5.57 -14.27 1.50
N LEU A 28 -6.09 -13.25 0.80
CA LEU A 28 -6.98 -12.22 1.35
C LEU A 28 -8.24 -12.12 0.49
N ALA A 29 -9.39 -12.10 1.15
CA ALA A 29 -10.67 -11.78 0.53
C ALA A 29 -10.91 -10.25 0.52
N PRO A 30 -11.84 -9.72 -0.31
CA PRO A 30 -12.29 -8.34 -0.18
C PRO A 30 -12.73 -8.02 1.25
N GLY A 31 -12.26 -6.90 1.78
CA GLY A 31 -12.52 -6.50 3.17
C GLY A 31 -11.55 -7.07 4.21
N ASP A 32 -10.67 -8.01 3.83
CA ASP A 32 -9.63 -8.50 4.74
C ASP A 32 -8.50 -7.46 4.88
N GLY A 33 -8.00 -7.34 6.11
CA GLY A 33 -6.81 -6.54 6.44
C GLY A 33 -5.76 -7.37 7.15
N MET A 34 -4.51 -7.34 6.68
CA MET A 34 -3.38 -7.99 7.34
C MET A 34 -2.28 -7.01 7.72
N ALA A 35 -1.69 -7.21 8.90
CA ALA A 35 -0.44 -6.59 9.30
C ALA A 35 0.73 -7.53 9.09
N VAL A 36 1.83 -7.00 8.56
CA VAL A 36 3.12 -7.68 8.47
C VAL A 36 4.11 -6.97 9.36
N MET A 37 4.53 -7.63 10.41
CA MET A 37 5.54 -7.16 11.37
C MET A 37 6.85 -7.93 11.18
N GLY A 38 7.91 -7.48 11.80
CA GLY A 38 9.21 -8.16 11.78
C GLY A 38 10.37 -7.18 11.92
N PRO A 39 11.61 -7.67 12.15
CA PRO A 39 12.78 -6.81 12.30
C PRO A 39 13.11 -6.06 11.00
N SER A 40 13.95 -5.02 11.11
CA SER A 40 14.48 -4.33 9.93
C SER A 40 15.28 -5.31 9.08
N GLY A 41 15.14 -5.23 7.75
CA GLY A 41 15.82 -6.14 6.81
C GLY A 41 15.18 -7.52 6.64
N SER A 42 14.06 -7.83 7.30
CA SER A 42 13.41 -9.15 7.18
C SER A 42 12.70 -9.40 5.82
N GLY A 43 12.67 -8.42 4.91
CA GLY A 43 12.03 -8.56 3.59
C GLY A 43 10.63 -7.95 3.48
N LYS A 44 10.12 -7.21 4.49
CA LYS A 44 8.77 -6.63 4.48
C LYS A 44 8.52 -5.72 3.28
N SER A 45 9.43 -4.79 3.01
CA SER A 45 9.31 -3.89 1.84
C SER A 45 9.45 -4.65 0.53
N THR A 46 10.28 -5.71 0.48
CA THR A 46 10.39 -6.61 -0.68
C THR A 46 9.05 -7.31 -0.95
N LEU A 47 8.41 -7.86 0.09
CA LEU A 47 7.08 -8.47 -0.02
C LEU A 47 6.08 -7.44 -0.56
N LEU A 48 6.05 -6.23 0.03
CA LEU A 48 5.14 -5.16 -0.39
C LEU A 48 5.38 -4.74 -1.85
N ASN A 49 6.64 -4.63 -2.28
CA ASN A 49 7.02 -4.28 -3.64
C ASN A 49 6.57 -5.35 -4.65
N ILE A 50 6.70 -6.64 -4.31
CA ILE A 50 6.23 -7.72 -5.18
C ILE A 50 4.70 -7.71 -5.26
N LEU A 51 3.98 -7.60 -4.14
CA LEU A 51 2.53 -7.49 -4.14
C LEU A 51 2.05 -6.26 -4.94
N GLY A 52 2.84 -5.20 -4.92
CA GLY A 52 2.61 -3.98 -5.66
C GLY A 52 3.11 -3.97 -7.10
N THR A 53 3.66 -5.08 -7.58
CA THR A 53 4.25 -5.21 -8.93
C THR A 53 5.37 -4.21 -9.22
N LEU A 54 6.06 -3.73 -8.18
CA LEU A 54 7.25 -2.87 -8.28
C LEU A 54 8.54 -3.70 -8.36
N ASP A 55 8.48 -4.97 -7.95
CA ASP A 55 9.53 -5.97 -8.10
C ASP A 55 8.90 -7.30 -8.53
N THR A 56 9.70 -8.21 -9.07
CA THR A 56 9.25 -9.52 -9.56
C THR A 56 9.65 -10.63 -8.60
N PRO A 57 8.83 -11.66 -8.37
CA PRO A 57 9.24 -12.83 -7.59
C PRO A 57 10.32 -13.64 -8.33
N SER A 58 11.16 -14.36 -7.59
CA SER A 58 12.08 -15.35 -8.17
C SER A 58 11.36 -16.67 -8.47
N SER A 59 10.35 -17.02 -7.66
CA SER A 59 9.47 -18.17 -7.89
C SER A 59 8.16 -17.98 -7.15
N GLY A 60 7.18 -18.86 -7.41
CA GLY A 60 5.83 -18.78 -6.86
C GLY A 60 4.88 -17.97 -7.73
N VAL A 61 3.66 -17.77 -7.24
CA VAL A 61 2.58 -17.10 -7.97
C VAL A 61 1.92 -16.05 -7.07
N VAL A 62 1.67 -14.88 -7.63
CA VAL A 62 0.82 -13.84 -7.04
C VAL A 62 -0.33 -13.59 -8.00
N SER A 63 -1.56 -13.72 -7.54
CA SER A 63 -2.72 -13.38 -8.37
C SER A 63 -3.67 -12.43 -7.63
N LEU A 64 -4.20 -11.47 -8.34
CA LEU A 64 -5.22 -10.54 -7.87
C LEU A 64 -6.48 -10.68 -8.72
N ASP A 65 -7.57 -11.09 -8.08
CA ASP A 65 -8.85 -11.44 -8.73
C ASP A 65 -8.66 -12.47 -9.87
N GLY A 66 -7.80 -13.48 -9.63
CA GLY A 66 -7.51 -14.57 -10.57
C GLY A 66 -6.57 -14.22 -11.71
N ARG A 67 -6.05 -12.99 -11.75
CA ARG A 67 -5.10 -12.54 -12.78
C ARG A 67 -3.68 -12.48 -12.20
N ASP A 68 -2.74 -13.17 -12.80
CA ASP A 68 -1.32 -13.05 -12.50
C ASP A 68 -0.75 -11.81 -13.21
N PRO A 69 -0.35 -10.75 -12.47
CA PRO A 69 0.20 -9.55 -13.07
C PRO A 69 1.55 -9.79 -13.75
N PHE A 70 2.34 -10.76 -13.31
CA PHE A 70 3.67 -11.03 -13.83
C PHE A 70 3.64 -11.76 -15.18
N SER A 71 2.47 -12.24 -15.61
CA SER A 71 2.26 -12.77 -16.96
C SER A 71 2.00 -11.69 -18.03
N LEU A 72 1.87 -10.41 -17.60
CA LEU A 72 1.50 -9.29 -18.46
C LEU A 72 2.73 -8.63 -19.09
N ALA A 73 2.56 -8.09 -20.30
CA ALA A 73 3.55 -7.18 -20.88
C ALA A 73 3.62 -5.87 -20.08
N GLU A 74 4.78 -5.19 -20.09
CA GLU A 74 5.03 -4.01 -19.25
C GLU A 74 3.94 -2.91 -19.34
N PRO A 75 3.41 -2.54 -20.52
CA PRO A 75 2.33 -1.54 -20.58
C PRO A 75 1.04 -2.01 -19.90
N GLU A 76 0.72 -3.30 -19.99
CA GLU A 76 -0.46 -3.90 -19.35
C GLU A 76 -0.26 -4.03 -17.85
N LEU A 77 0.96 -4.40 -17.40
CA LEU A 77 1.35 -4.45 -16.01
C LEU A 77 1.26 -3.07 -15.35
N ALA A 78 1.75 -2.02 -16.01
CA ALA A 78 1.63 -0.66 -15.54
C ALA A 78 0.17 -0.21 -15.42
N ALA A 79 -0.67 -0.53 -16.39
CA ALA A 79 -2.10 -0.25 -16.36
C ALA A 79 -2.83 -1.04 -15.26
N PHE A 80 -2.46 -2.31 -15.07
CA PHE A 80 -2.97 -3.17 -14.00
C PHE A 80 -2.62 -2.57 -12.63
N ARG A 81 -1.34 -2.26 -12.38
CA ARG A 81 -0.87 -1.61 -11.14
C ARG A 81 -1.64 -0.33 -10.86
N ASN A 82 -1.74 0.56 -11.85
CA ASN A 82 -2.43 1.83 -11.71
C ASN A 82 -3.91 1.68 -11.32
N ARG A 83 -4.61 0.67 -11.85
CA ARG A 83 -6.05 0.47 -11.61
C ARG A 83 -6.36 -0.35 -10.37
N GLN A 84 -5.52 -1.35 -10.06
CA GLN A 84 -5.86 -2.38 -9.07
C GLN A 84 -5.18 -2.15 -7.72
N ILE A 85 -4.09 -1.36 -7.68
CA ILE A 85 -3.22 -1.26 -6.51
C ILE A 85 -3.05 0.20 -6.11
N GLY A 86 -3.33 0.50 -4.83
CA GLY A 86 -3.02 1.78 -4.20
C GLY A 86 -1.84 1.64 -3.26
N PHE A 87 -0.96 2.65 -3.23
CA PHE A 87 0.20 2.68 -2.34
C PHE A 87 0.15 3.86 -1.38
N VAL A 88 0.46 3.59 -0.11
CA VAL A 88 0.69 4.58 0.94
C VAL A 88 2.08 4.35 1.51
N PHE A 89 3.01 5.27 1.26
CA PHE A 89 4.41 5.17 1.69
C PHE A 89 4.66 5.92 3.00
N GLN A 90 5.69 5.54 3.71
CA GLN A 90 6.12 6.15 4.97
C GLN A 90 6.54 7.63 4.80
N ASP A 91 7.20 7.97 3.71
CA ASP A 91 7.64 9.33 3.36
C ASP A 91 6.59 10.12 2.57
N HIS A 92 5.35 9.58 2.50
CA HIS A 92 4.20 10.10 1.78
C HIS A 92 4.35 10.12 0.25
N ALA A 93 5.57 10.22 -0.29
CA ALA A 93 5.91 10.28 -1.72
C ALA A 93 5.03 11.27 -2.51
N LEU A 94 4.77 12.45 -1.95
CA LEU A 94 4.02 13.52 -2.61
C LEU A 94 4.93 14.28 -3.58
N LEU A 95 4.34 14.72 -4.69
CA LEU A 95 5.00 15.58 -5.67
C LEU A 95 5.09 17.00 -5.09
N PRO A 96 6.30 17.51 -4.76
CA PRO A 96 6.45 18.73 -3.98
C PRO A 96 6.02 20.00 -4.75
N GLN A 97 6.07 19.97 -6.08
CA GLN A 97 5.65 21.06 -6.96
C GLN A 97 4.14 21.11 -7.20
N CYS A 98 3.43 20.02 -6.93
CA CYS A 98 1.99 19.89 -7.15
C CYS A 98 1.20 20.28 -5.90
N THR A 99 0.00 20.80 -6.08
CA THR A 99 -0.98 21.05 -5.02
C THR A 99 -1.51 19.73 -4.43
N VAL A 100 -2.25 19.82 -3.34
CA VAL A 100 -2.97 18.68 -2.73
C VAL A 100 -3.90 18.03 -3.74
N LEU A 101 -4.71 18.81 -4.44
CA LEU A 101 -5.64 18.29 -5.46
C LEU A 101 -4.89 17.60 -6.60
N GLU A 102 -3.84 18.22 -7.13
CA GLU A 102 -3.02 17.66 -8.21
C GLU A 102 -2.32 16.36 -7.78
N ASN A 103 -1.82 16.28 -6.53
CA ASN A 103 -1.25 15.06 -5.99
C ASN A 103 -2.26 13.90 -5.98
N VAL A 104 -3.50 14.16 -5.57
CA VAL A 104 -4.56 13.14 -5.56
C VAL A 104 -4.93 12.74 -6.98
N LEU A 105 -4.96 13.67 -7.93
CA LEU A 105 -5.27 13.40 -9.33
C LEU A 105 -4.12 12.73 -10.12
N ALA A 106 -2.87 12.80 -9.66
CA ALA A 106 -1.72 12.31 -10.39
C ALA A 106 -1.88 10.89 -10.97
N PRO A 107 -2.42 9.88 -10.23
CA PRO A 107 -2.62 8.54 -10.79
C PRO A 107 -3.63 8.47 -11.93
N THR A 108 -4.49 9.46 -12.11
CA THR A 108 -5.52 9.46 -13.15
C THR A 108 -5.00 9.98 -14.49
N LEU A 109 -3.86 10.66 -14.51
CA LEU A 109 -3.28 11.26 -15.71
C LEU A 109 -2.85 10.24 -16.76
N VAL A 110 -2.50 9.02 -16.31
CA VAL A 110 -2.01 7.94 -17.20
C VAL A 110 -3.14 7.26 -17.96
N ALA A 111 -4.32 7.17 -17.38
CA ALA A 111 -5.38 6.29 -17.88
C ALA A 111 -6.30 6.94 -18.93
N ARG A 112 -6.36 8.28 -19.02
CA ARG A 112 -7.21 9.06 -19.93
C ARG A 112 -8.68 8.59 -19.98
N ASP A 113 -9.22 8.10 -18.84
CA ASP A 113 -10.54 7.48 -18.75
C ASP A 113 -11.59 8.38 -18.08
N GLY A 114 -11.42 9.68 -18.16
CA GLY A 114 -12.40 10.68 -17.74
C GLY A 114 -11.87 11.73 -16.76
N ASP A 115 -12.78 12.58 -16.30
CA ASP A 115 -12.51 13.58 -15.26
C ASP A 115 -12.76 12.99 -13.87
N HIS A 116 -11.73 12.96 -13.04
CA HIS A 116 -11.77 12.46 -11.67
C HIS A 116 -11.81 13.56 -10.62
N THR A 117 -11.99 14.81 -11.02
CA THR A 117 -11.96 15.98 -10.12
C THR A 117 -13.02 15.90 -9.01
N ALA A 118 -14.26 15.55 -9.36
CA ALA A 118 -15.33 15.39 -8.36
C ALA A 118 -14.99 14.32 -7.30
N ARG A 119 -14.43 13.17 -7.74
CA ARG A 119 -13.98 12.11 -6.84
C ARG A 119 -12.79 12.54 -5.98
N ALA A 120 -11.86 13.32 -6.52
CA ALA A 120 -10.74 13.85 -5.74
C ALA A 120 -11.23 14.80 -4.63
N HIS A 121 -12.21 15.67 -4.92
CA HIS A 121 -12.85 16.53 -3.92
C HIS A 121 -13.56 15.71 -2.83
N GLU A 122 -14.32 14.69 -3.21
CA GLU A 122 -14.97 13.78 -2.25
C GLU A 122 -13.94 13.12 -1.32
N LEU A 123 -12.88 12.50 -1.88
CA LEU A 123 -11.83 11.86 -1.10
C LEU A 123 -11.12 12.84 -0.17
N LEU A 124 -10.79 14.04 -0.66
CA LEU A 124 -10.18 15.08 0.17
C LEU A 124 -11.13 15.57 1.27
N GLY A 125 -12.43 15.56 1.03
CA GLY A 125 -13.45 15.77 2.07
C GLY A 125 -13.44 14.68 3.13
N GLN A 126 -13.44 13.41 2.72
CA GLN A 126 -13.40 12.25 3.62
C GLN A 126 -12.14 12.23 4.51
N VAL A 127 -11.00 12.66 3.98
CA VAL A 127 -9.77 12.78 4.78
C VAL A 127 -9.63 14.12 5.51
N GLY A 128 -10.67 15.00 5.49
CA GLY A 128 -10.72 16.26 6.22
C GLY A 128 -9.83 17.36 5.65
N LEU A 129 -9.57 17.37 4.34
CA LEU A 129 -8.67 18.32 3.67
C LEU A 129 -9.33 19.20 2.62
N SER A 130 -10.67 19.36 2.64
CA SER A 130 -11.39 20.25 1.70
C SER A 130 -10.90 21.68 1.69
N HIS A 131 -10.32 22.14 2.79
CA HIS A 131 -9.80 23.51 2.95
C HIS A 131 -8.33 23.65 2.51
N ARG A 132 -7.68 22.58 2.02
CA ARG A 132 -6.27 22.52 1.66
C ARG A 132 -5.99 22.27 0.17
N LEU A 133 -6.99 22.26 -0.69
CA LEU A 133 -6.92 21.82 -2.08
C LEU A 133 -5.77 22.45 -2.89
N THR A 134 -5.52 23.73 -2.69
CA THR A 134 -4.51 24.51 -3.40
C THR A 134 -3.15 24.58 -2.69
N HIS A 135 -3.05 24.04 -1.47
CA HIS A 135 -1.79 24.01 -0.72
C HIS A 135 -0.82 23.04 -1.33
N ARG A 136 0.47 23.27 -1.16
CA ARG A 136 1.57 22.37 -1.53
C ARG A 136 2.02 21.54 -0.35
N PRO A 137 2.71 20.40 -0.58
CA PRO A 137 3.20 19.56 0.50
C PRO A 137 4.05 20.27 1.56
N SER A 138 4.81 21.31 1.19
CA SER A 138 5.60 22.11 2.13
C SER A 138 4.77 22.89 3.16
N GLU A 139 3.48 23.12 2.87
CA GLU A 139 2.55 23.87 3.71
C GLU A 139 1.70 22.97 4.61
N LEU A 140 1.94 21.64 4.59
CA LEU A 140 1.17 20.63 5.31
C LEU A 140 1.97 20.03 6.46
N SER A 141 1.27 19.71 7.55
CA SER A 141 1.80 18.85 8.60
C SER A 141 2.03 17.42 8.10
N GLY A 142 2.83 16.61 8.82
CA GLY A 142 3.06 15.21 8.49
C GLY A 142 1.76 14.41 8.38
N GLY A 143 0.84 14.58 9.32
CA GLY A 143 -0.46 13.91 9.29
C GLY A 143 -1.35 14.37 8.12
N GLU A 144 -1.31 15.64 7.72
CA GLU A 144 -2.01 16.12 6.52
C GLU A 144 -1.41 15.50 5.25
N LYS A 145 -0.08 15.45 5.13
CA LYS A 145 0.61 14.79 4.00
C LYS A 145 0.19 13.32 3.87
N GLN A 146 0.12 12.61 5.00
CA GLN A 146 -0.28 11.20 4.99
C GLN A 146 -1.74 11.04 4.57
N ARG A 147 -2.63 11.92 4.99
CA ARG A 147 -4.02 11.92 4.53
C ARG A 147 -4.15 12.20 3.03
N VAL A 148 -3.32 13.10 2.48
CA VAL A 148 -3.23 13.29 1.01
C VAL A 148 -2.76 12.01 0.31
N ALA A 149 -1.73 11.33 0.84
CA ALA A 149 -1.22 10.07 0.28
C ALA A 149 -2.28 8.96 0.30
N ILE A 150 -3.10 8.87 1.36
CA ILE A 150 -4.24 7.94 1.43
C ILE A 150 -5.30 8.29 0.37
N ALA A 151 -5.70 9.55 0.25
CA ALA A 151 -6.66 9.99 -0.77
C ALA A 151 -6.16 9.69 -2.19
N ARG A 152 -4.87 9.95 -2.47
CA ARG A 152 -4.22 9.60 -3.73
C ARG A 152 -4.25 8.11 -4.02
N ALA A 153 -3.95 7.27 -3.01
CA ALA A 153 -3.98 5.82 -3.17
C ALA A 153 -5.38 5.29 -3.52
N LEU A 154 -6.43 5.97 -3.06
CA LEU A 154 -7.83 5.56 -3.24
C LEU A 154 -8.51 6.15 -4.48
N ILE A 155 -7.88 7.08 -5.21
CA ILE A 155 -8.53 7.79 -6.32
C ILE A 155 -9.01 6.85 -7.42
N ARG A 156 -8.27 5.77 -7.69
CA ARG A 156 -8.59 4.76 -8.71
C ARG A 156 -9.50 3.64 -8.20
N ALA A 157 -10.02 3.73 -6.98
CA ALA A 157 -10.80 2.66 -6.32
C ALA A 157 -10.10 1.29 -6.38
N PRO A 158 -8.86 1.18 -5.88
CA PRO A 158 -8.06 -0.03 -5.99
C PRO A 158 -8.71 -1.21 -5.26
N ARG A 159 -8.42 -2.43 -5.72
CA ARG A 159 -8.79 -3.67 -5.04
C ARG A 159 -7.86 -3.99 -3.88
N LEU A 160 -6.60 -3.59 -4.00
CA LEU A 160 -5.54 -3.84 -3.01
C LEU A 160 -4.91 -2.50 -2.59
N LEU A 161 -4.85 -2.27 -1.29
CA LEU A 161 -4.17 -1.13 -0.68
C LEU A 161 -2.94 -1.63 0.07
N LEU A 162 -1.78 -1.14 -0.31
CA LEU A 162 -0.49 -1.48 0.26
C LEU A 162 0.06 -0.29 1.04
N CYS A 163 0.35 -0.49 2.32
CA CYS A 163 0.84 0.57 3.21
C CYS A 163 2.19 0.16 3.80
N ASP A 164 3.22 0.96 3.55
CA ASP A 164 4.53 0.82 4.16
C ASP A 164 4.67 1.85 5.27
N GLU A 165 4.69 1.41 6.53
CA GLU A 165 4.79 2.23 7.74
C GLU A 165 3.90 3.51 7.71
N PRO A 166 2.58 3.38 7.49
CA PRO A 166 1.71 4.53 7.23
C PRO A 166 1.61 5.53 8.38
N THR A 167 2.14 5.21 9.54
CA THR A 167 2.15 6.07 10.73
C THR A 167 3.55 6.32 11.29
N GLY A 168 4.60 5.77 10.68
CA GLY A 168 5.96 5.71 11.24
C GLY A 168 6.62 7.09 11.43
N ASN A 169 6.29 8.07 10.61
CA ASN A 169 6.87 9.43 10.66
C ASN A 169 5.96 10.46 11.36
N LEU A 170 4.94 10.00 12.10
CA LEU A 170 3.94 10.87 12.71
C LEU A 170 4.08 10.90 14.25
N ASP A 171 3.71 12.03 14.86
CA ASP A 171 3.47 12.07 16.29
C ASP A 171 2.33 11.12 16.71
N HIS A 172 2.30 10.72 17.97
CA HIS A 172 1.35 9.72 18.48
C HIS A 172 -0.13 10.07 18.21
N ARG A 173 -0.51 11.34 18.36
CA ARG A 173 -1.89 11.79 18.11
C ARG A 173 -2.26 11.71 16.63
N SER A 174 -1.38 12.20 15.77
CA SER A 174 -1.54 12.14 14.32
C SER A 174 -1.55 10.71 13.81
N ALA A 175 -0.68 9.85 14.35
CA ALA A 175 -0.61 8.42 14.03
C ALA A 175 -1.94 7.71 14.32
N GLY A 176 -2.52 7.92 15.50
CA GLY A 176 -3.82 7.34 15.87
C GLY A 176 -4.96 7.80 14.96
N ALA A 177 -5.00 9.09 14.62
CA ALA A 177 -6.02 9.64 13.72
C ALA A 177 -5.90 9.10 12.29
N VAL A 178 -4.67 9.02 11.75
CA VAL A 178 -4.40 8.47 10.42
C VAL A 178 -4.71 6.98 10.37
N ALA A 179 -4.32 6.21 11.39
CA ALA A 179 -4.64 4.79 11.49
C ALA A 179 -6.16 4.54 11.50
N THR A 180 -6.93 5.32 12.26
CA THR A 180 -8.39 5.24 12.30
C THR A 180 -8.98 5.52 10.93
N LEU A 181 -8.60 6.63 10.31
CA LEU A 181 -9.07 7.01 8.98
C LEU A 181 -8.78 5.94 7.93
N LEU A 182 -7.55 5.40 7.89
CA LEU A 182 -7.15 4.34 6.96
C LEU A 182 -8.04 3.10 7.09
N LEU A 183 -8.28 2.66 8.33
CA LEU A 183 -9.09 1.47 8.61
C LEU A 183 -10.57 1.69 8.33
N ASP A 184 -11.10 2.88 8.58
CA ASP A 184 -12.50 3.21 8.28
C ASP A 184 -12.73 3.22 6.77
N LEU A 185 -11.84 3.86 5.99
CA LEU A 185 -11.89 3.87 4.53
C LEU A 185 -11.71 2.45 3.93
N HIS A 186 -10.83 1.64 4.52
CA HIS A 186 -10.66 0.23 4.13
C HIS A 186 -11.96 -0.57 4.31
N ARG A 187 -12.61 -0.46 5.49
CA ARG A 187 -13.86 -1.16 5.79
C ARG A 187 -15.02 -0.69 4.91
N GLU A 188 -15.16 0.63 4.74
CA GLU A 188 -16.21 1.22 3.90
C GLU A 188 -16.12 0.73 2.44
N ARG A 189 -14.90 0.65 1.92
CA ARG A 189 -14.64 0.31 0.51
C ARG A 189 -14.42 -1.16 0.25
N GLN A 190 -14.36 -1.98 1.31
CA GLN A 190 -14.09 -3.43 1.23
C GLN A 190 -12.81 -3.74 0.42
N THR A 191 -11.79 -2.87 0.51
CA THR A 191 -10.50 -3.11 -0.12
C THR A 191 -9.75 -4.22 0.63
N MET A 192 -8.91 -4.98 -0.05
CA MET A 192 -7.90 -5.79 0.64
C MET A 192 -6.78 -4.87 1.12
N LEU A 193 -6.37 -4.99 2.37
CA LEU A 193 -5.37 -4.11 2.99
C LEU A 193 -4.17 -4.91 3.50
N VAL A 194 -2.98 -4.55 3.05
CA VAL A 194 -1.72 -5.05 3.60
C VAL A 194 -0.94 -3.88 4.21
N VAL A 195 -0.66 -3.96 5.50
CA VAL A 195 0.10 -2.94 6.24
C VAL A 195 1.39 -3.54 6.76
N VAL A 196 2.50 -3.06 6.28
CA VAL A 196 3.81 -3.28 6.93
C VAL A 196 3.94 -2.25 8.04
N THR A 197 4.22 -2.69 9.27
CA THR A 197 4.36 -1.76 10.39
C THR A 197 5.17 -2.31 11.55
N HIS A 198 5.85 -1.40 12.26
CA HIS A 198 6.46 -1.67 13.57
C HIS A 198 5.53 -1.28 14.74
N SER A 199 4.35 -0.69 14.48
CA SER A 199 3.38 -0.33 15.51
C SER A 199 2.50 -1.53 15.92
N PRO A 200 2.66 -2.07 17.13
CA PRO A 200 1.78 -3.13 17.64
C PRO A 200 0.32 -2.66 17.76
N GLU A 201 0.11 -1.36 18.05
CA GLU A 201 -1.22 -0.76 18.17
C GLU A 201 -1.97 -0.77 16.84
N LEU A 202 -1.28 -0.42 15.73
CA LEU A 202 -1.89 -0.48 14.40
C LEU A 202 -2.11 -1.92 13.98
N ALA A 203 -1.14 -2.80 14.20
CA ALA A 203 -1.24 -4.23 13.87
C ALA A 203 -2.40 -4.92 14.61
N ALA A 204 -2.64 -4.58 15.88
CA ALA A 204 -3.73 -5.13 16.68
C ALA A 204 -5.13 -4.78 16.17
N ARG A 205 -5.26 -3.75 15.34
CA ARG A 205 -6.54 -3.29 14.76
C ARG A 205 -6.91 -3.99 13.45
N LEU A 206 -5.99 -4.79 12.89
CA LEU A 206 -6.20 -5.58 11.67
C LEU A 206 -6.65 -6.99 12.01
N SER A 207 -7.41 -7.61 11.12
CA SER A 207 -8.02 -8.94 11.34
C SER A 207 -7.00 -10.07 11.39
N ARG A 208 -5.90 -9.93 10.66
CA ARG A 208 -4.83 -10.93 10.60
C ARG A 208 -3.48 -10.29 10.88
N ARG A 209 -2.64 -10.98 11.62
CA ARG A 209 -1.30 -10.51 11.98
C ARG A 209 -0.26 -11.54 11.61
N PHE A 210 0.74 -11.10 10.88
CA PHE A 210 1.85 -11.92 10.44
C PHE A 210 3.17 -11.36 10.95
N HIS A 211 4.11 -12.26 11.19
CA HIS A 211 5.50 -11.93 11.48
C HIS A 211 6.38 -12.45 10.36
N LEU A 212 7.15 -11.57 9.74
CA LEU A 212 8.12 -11.91 8.72
C LEU A 212 9.52 -11.93 9.35
N GLU A 213 10.11 -13.12 9.43
CA GLU A 213 11.42 -13.35 10.00
C GLU A 213 12.16 -14.43 9.18
N ASP A 214 13.43 -14.22 8.91
CA ASP A 214 14.25 -15.10 8.08
C ASP A 214 13.61 -15.47 6.73
N GLY A 215 12.94 -14.50 6.10
CA GLY A 215 12.24 -14.67 4.83
C GLY A 215 10.90 -15.41 4.90
N ARG A 216 10.49 -15.89 6.07
CA ARG A 216 9.25 -16.67 6.27
C ARG A 216 8.17 -15.88 6.94
N LEU A 217 6.96 -16.05 6.45
CA LEU A 217 5.77 -15.35 6.96
C LEU A 217 4.98 -16.31 7.88
N VAL A 218 4.87 -15.96 9.15
CA VAL A 218 4.15 -16.77 10.16
C VAL A 218 2.96 -15.98 10.69
N GLU A 219 1.76 -16.54 10.58
CA GLU A 219 0.56 -15.95 11.16
C GLU A 219 0.59 -16.07 12.70
N ARG A 220 0.39 -14.97 13.40
CA ARG A 220 0.30 -14.89 14.85
C ARG A 220 -1.16 -14.72 15.26
N THR A 221 -1.72 -15.71 15.88
CA THR A 221 -3.01 -15.60 16.58
C THR A 221 -2.90 -14.60 17.73
N ALA A 222 -3.99 -13.85 17.99
CA ALA A 222 -4.11 -12.84 19.04
C ALA A 222 -3.97 -13.43 20.43
#